data_2fd93ea1aa3739b996027e6d70097a36
#
_entry.id   2fd93ea1aa3739b996027e6d70097a36
#
_cell.length_a   1.000
_cell.length_b   1.000
_cell.length_c   1.000
_cell.angle_alpha   90.00
_cell.angle_beta   90.00
_cell.angle_gamma   90.00
#
_symmetry.space_group_name_H-M   'P 1'
#
loop_
_entity.id
_entity.type
_entity.pdbx_description
1 polymer ?
#
loop_
_entity_poly.entity_id
_entity_poly.type
_entity_poly.pdbx_seq_one_letter_code
_entity_poly.pdbx_strand_id
1 'polypeptide(L)'
;MNKVLSQAIKKAVSEFKPQVDQKNKTKGPDLFSLNNNTELFQNSRGITIKIDRSRDENLTDFGKATLSDRYLGENESFQDLFARVASHYADDNLHAQRLYNYISNLWFMPATPVLSNGGTTRGLPISCFLNEASDSLNGILGLWSENVWLAARGGGIGSYWGNLRSIGEKIGRVGKTSGIIPFIKVMDSLTMAISQGSLRRGSAACYLPIDHPEIEEFIEMRRPTGGDPNRKALNLHHGVLVSDAFMRAVELDEQWALKSPKNGAVQSTVSARNLWIRLLTARVETGEPYIIFIDTVNRQIPQHHKLAGLTVKTSNLCSEITLPTGIDKEGRDRTAVCCLSSLNIEKYDEWKDDENFVDDVMRFLDNVLTDFINNAPEEFSDAKYSATKERSVGLGVMGLHSYYQKKMIPLESVMSKVWNKKIFENIQKKVDKSSKDLAEERGACPDAAEYGFKERFSNKTAIAPTASISIICGGTSPGVEPIAANSYTHKTLSGSFNVRNKYLRQLLEKQGKDTDETWSTITTNQGSVSHLDFLTQEEKDVFKTAFELDQRWLVDLSADRTPHIS
;
A
#
# COMPACT_ATOMS: atom_id res chain seq x y z
N MET A 1 -36.48 -16.27 19.03
CA MET A 1 -35.07 -16.63 18.91
C MET A 1 -34.13 -15.73 19.74
N ASN A 2 -34.35 -14.40 19.80
CA ASN A 2 -33.43 -13.48 20.50
C ASN A 2 -33.31 -13.60 22.03
N LYS A 3 -34.34 -14.06 22.75
CA LYS A 3 -34.28 -14.19 24.23
C LYS A 3 -33.45 -15.38 24.70
N VAL A 4 -33.45 -16.49 23.97
CA VAL A 4 -32.71 -17.71 24.32
C VAL A 4 -31.20 -17.49 24.06
N LEU A 5 -30.87 -16.81 22.97
CA LEU A 5 -29.49 -16.47 22.63
C LEU A 5 -28.88 -15.48 23.64
N SER A 6 -29.65 -14.48 24.08
CA SER A 6 -29.23 -13.54 25.12
C SER A 6 -29.01 -14.21 26.49
N GLN A 7 -29.79 -15.22 26.84
CA GLN A 7 -29.59 -15.99 28.08
C GLN A 7 -28.38 -16.93 27.99
N ALA A 8 -28.14 -17.54 26.84
CA ALA A 8 -26.97 -18.40 26.62
C ALA A 8 -25.67 -17.60 26.70
N ILE A 9 -25.65 -16.40 26.11
CA ILE A 9 -24.50 -15.48 26.17
C ILE A 9 -24.26 -15.00 27.61
N LYS A 10 -25.31 -14.66 28.38
CA LYS A 10 -25.17 -14.27 29.78
C LYS A 10 -24.64 -15.43 30.66
N LYS A 11 -25.03 -16.67 30.38
CA LYS A 11 -24.54 -17.84 31.07
C LYS A 11 -23.08 -18.13 30.75
N ALA A 12 -22.67 -18.05 29.48
CA ALA A 12 -21.27 -18.20 29.05
C ALA A 12 -20.35 -17.16 29.70
N VAL A 13 -20.81 -15.91 29.85
CA VAL A 13 -20.04 -14.86 30.54
C VAL A 13 -19.92 -15.07 32.03
N SER A 14 -20.92 -15.68 32.69
CA SER A 14 -20.88 -15.98 34.15
C SER A 14 -20.01 -17.19 34.48
N GLU A 15 -19.82 -18.11 33.54
CA GLU A 15 -19.02 -19.33 33.72
C GLU A 15 -17.54 -19.15 33.30
N PHE A 16 -17.20 -18.01 32.67
CA PHE A 16 -15.84 -17.69 32.23
C PHE A 16 -15.00 -17.17 33.41
N LYS A 17 -14.33 -18.09 34.14
CA LYS A 17 -13.26 -17.75 35.08
C LYS A 17 -11.92 -17.86 34.33
N PRO A 18 -11.20 -16.74 34.07
CA PRO A 18 -9.86 -16.86 33.52
C PRO A 18 -8.94 -17.58 34.53
N GLN A 19 -8.18 -18.55 34.06
CA GLN A 19 -7.04 -19.07 34.82
C GLN A 19 -5.98 -17.94 34.83
N VAL A 20 -5.95 -17.20 35.92
CA VAL A 20 -4.96 -16.13 36.13
C VAL A 20 -3.71 -16.78 36.72
N ASP A 21 -2.66 -16.83 35.92
CA ASP A 21 -1.32 -17.14 36.43
C ASP A 21 -0.85 -15.96 37.30
N GLN A 22 -0.65 -16.20 38.59
CA GLN A 22 -0.42 -15.19 39.63
C GLN A 22 1.04 -14.67 39.64
N LYS A 23 1.61 -14.27 38.50
CA LYS A 23 2.91 -13.58 38.48
C LYS A 23 2.94 -12.53 37.37
N ASN A 24 2.24 -11.44 37.56
CA ASN A 24 2.67 -10.07 37.13
C ASN A 24 1.54 -9.08 37.41
N LYS A 25 1.64 -8.39 38.54
CA LYS A 25 0.78 -7.25 38.86
C LYS A 25 1.35 -5.99 38.22
N THR A 26 1.04 -5.74 36.97
CA THR A 26 0.93 -4.39 36.42
C THR A 26 -0.53 -4.13 36.13
N LYS A 27 -1.13 -3.12 36.76
CA LYS A 27 -2.52 -2.70 36.53
C LYS A 27 -2.62 -2.12 35.12
N GLY A 28 -2.89 -2.99 34.15
CA GLY A 28 -3.50 -2.60 32.87
C GLY A 28 -4.98 -2.21 33.10
N PRO A 29 -5.58 -1.39 32.23
CA PRO A 29 -6.98 -1.02 32.35
C PRO A 29 -7.82 -2.30 32.33
N ASP A 30 -8.82 -2.37 33.21
CA ASP A 30 -9.73 -3.51 33.36
C ASP A 30 -10.50 -3.74 32.04
N LEU A 31 -10.01 -4.69 31.24
CA LEU A 31 -10.52 -5.03 29.91
C LEU A 31 -11.99 -5.50 29.93
N PHE A 32 -12.63 -5.63 31.11
CA PHE A 32 -13.94 -6.22 31.28
C PHE A 32 -14.96 -5.39 32.08
N SER A 33 -14.68 -4.13 32.42
CA SER A 33 -15.71 -3.25 32.97
C SER A 33 -16.72 -2.83 31.88
N LEU A 34 -18.00 -3.05 32.09
CA LEU A 34 -19.07 -2.66 31.17
C LEU A 34 -19.48 -1.21 31.46
N ASN A 35 -19.18 -0.28 30.57
CA ASN A 35 -19.85 1.02 30.48
C ASN A 35 -21.14 0.86 29.66
N ASN A 36 -22.11 1.75 29.82
CA ASN A 36 -23.44 1.68 29.19
C ASN A 36 -23.43 1.60 27.65
N ASN A 37 -22.28 1.81 27.00
CA ASN A 37 -22.11 1.82 25.54
C ASN A 37 -21.34 0.60 25.01
N THR A 38 -21.05 -0.41 25.84
CA THR A 38 -20.33 -1.60 25.41
C THR A 38 -21.26 -2.77 25.16
N GLU A 39 -21.08 -3.44 24.04
CA GLU A 39 -21.81 -4.64 23.61
C GLU A 39 -20.85 -5.81 23.35
N LEU A 40 -21.40 -7.02 23.41
CA LEU A 40 -20.64 -8.21 23.00
C LEU A 40 -20.88 -8.49 21.52
N PHE A 41 -19.78 -8.63 20.78
CA PHE A 41 -19.74 -9.10 19.41
C PHE A 41 -19.15 -10.50 19.37
N GLN A 42 -19.77 -11.43 18.65
CA GLN A 42 -19.24 -12.78 18.43
C GLN A 42 -19.27 -13.11 16.95
N ASN A 43 -18.15 -13.57 16.41
CA ASN A 43 -18.06 -14.02 15.03
C ASN A 43 -18.39 -15.51 14.85
N SER A 44 -18.41 -15.99 13.60
CA SER A 44 -18.69 -17.41 13.27
C SER A 44 -17.65 -18.41 13.78
N ARG A 45 -16.43 -17.95 14.11
CA ARG A 45 -15.36 -18.76 14.73
C ARG A 45 -15.51 -18.91 16.25
N GLY A 46 -16.51 -18.27 16.84
CA GLY A 46 -16.70 -18.24 18.30
C GLY A 46 -15.84 -17.23 19.04
N ILE A 47 -15.05 -16.40 18.33
CA ILE A 47 -14.29 -15.30 18.91
C ILE A 47 -15.27 -14.24 19.43
N THR A 48 -15.13 -13.90 20.72
CA THR A 48 -16.01 -12.94 21.41
C THR A 48 -15.20 -11.75 21.90
N ILE A 49 -15.63 -10.55 21.57
CA ILE A 49 -15.01 -9.29 22.00
C ILE A 49 -16.06 -8.29 22.46
N LYS A 50 -15.62 -7.28 23.19
CA LYS A 50 -16.44 -6.13 23.56
C LYS A 50 -16.23 -5.01 22.54
N ILE A 51 -17.32 -4.45 22.05
CA ILE A 51 -17.31 -3.29 21.16
C ILE A 51 -17.87 -2.08 21.91
N ASP A 52 -17.35 -0.91 21.58
CA ASP A 52 -17.73 0.37 22.17
C ASP A 52 -18.25 1.30 21.07
N ARG A 53 -19.56 1.48 21.01
CA ARG A 53 -20.26 2.30 20.00
C ARG A 53 -19.88 3.79 20.09
N SER A 54 -19.45 4.28 21.25
CA SER A 54 -19.03 5.68 21.41
C SER A 54 -17.81 6.02 20.58
N ARG A 55 -16.99 5.01 20.16
CA ARG A 55 -15.81 5.23 19.31
C ARG A 55 -16.15 5.68 17.89
N ASP A 56 -17.41 5.67 17.50
CA ASP A 56 -17.85 6.31 16.26
C ASP A 56 -17.58 7.83 16.27
N GLU A 57 -17.38 8.45 17.45
CA GLU A 57 -16.98 9.85 17.60
C GLU A 57 -15.52 10.10 17.11
N ASN A 58 -14.68 9.06 17.05
CA ASN A 58 -13.34 9.17 16.47
C ASN A 58 -13.35 9.37 14.95
N LEU A 59 -14.46 9.02 14.30
CA LEU A 59 -14.61 9.10 12.85
C LEU A 59 -15.15 10.48 12.44
N THR A 60 -14.52 11.10 11.45
CA THR A 60 -15.06 12.30 10.80
C THR A 60 -16.30 11.96 9.95
N ASP A 61 -17.14 12.95 9.65
CA ASP A 61 -18.29 12.75 8.77
C ASP A 61 -17.88 12.20 7.40
N PHE A 62 -16.76 12.68 6.86
CA PHE A 62 -16.21 12.17 5.61
C PHE A 62 -15.71 10.72 5.77
N GLY A 63 -15.10 10.36 6.90
CA GLY A 63 -14.71 8.99 7.23
C GLY A 63 -15.92 8.06 7.32
N LYS A 64 -16.99 8.48 7.99
CA LYS A 64 -18.25 7.73 8.07
C LYS A 64 -18.90 7.53 6.71
N ALA A 65 -18.97 8.57 5.89
CA ALA A 65 -19.48 8.47 4.53
C ALA A 65 -18.65 7.51 3.66
N THR A 66 -17.33 7.57 3.77
CA THR A 66 -16.41 6.66 3.06
C THR A 66 -16.62 5.21 3.47
N LEU A 67 -16.78 4.93 4.77
CA LEU A 67 -17.07 3.59 5.28
C LEU A 67 -18.41 3.07 4.76
N SER A 68 -19.44 3.91 4.80
CA SER A 68 -20.79 3.55 4.34
C SER A 68 -20.85 3.28 2.83
N ASP A 69 -20.08 4.01 2.03
CA ASP A 69 -20.09 3.88 0.57
C ASP A 69 -19.49 2.56 0.09
N ARG A 70 -18.44 2.03 0.75
CA ARG A 70 -17.62 0.94 0.18
C ARG A 70 -17.26 -0.21 1.10
N TYR A 71 -17.42 -0.07 2.42
CA TYR A 71 -16.82 -1.03 3.36
C TYR A 71 -17.84 -1.83 4.13
N LEU A 72 -18.97 -1.21 4.50
CA LEU A 72 -19.97 -1.85 5.33
C LEU A 72 -20.66 -3.03 4.63
N GLY A 73 -20.99 -4.03 5.41
CA GLY A 73 -21.93 -5.07 5.07
C GLY A 73 -23.38 -4.60 5.13
N GLU A 74 -24.29 -5.44 4.69
CA GLU A 74 -25.73 -5.20 4.89
C GLU A 74 -26.06 -5.19 6.39
N ASN A 75 -26.67 -4.10 6.86
CA ASN A 75 -26.99 -3.88 8.29
C ASN A 75 -25.78 -3.84 9.25
N GLU A 76 -24.58 -3.57 8.75
CA GLU A 76 -23.35 -3.47 9.55
C GLU A 76 -23.11 -2.02 9.96
N SER A 77 -22.77 -1.78 11.24
CA SER A 77 -22.30 -0.48 11.73
C SER A 77 -20.78 -0.37 11.64
N PHE A 78 -20.21 0.83 11.89
CA PHE A 78 -18.77 1.05 11.84
C PHE A 78 -18.02 0.17 12.86
N GLN A 79 -18.51 0.06 14.07
CA GLN A 79 -17.87 -0.76 15.10
C GLN A 79 -18.03 -2.26 14.82
N ASP A 80 -19.15 -2.70 14.20
CA ASP A 80 -19.31 -4.10 13.77
C ASP A 80 -18.32 -4.47 12.67
N LEU A 81 -18.08 -3.57 11.70
CA LEU A 81 -17.05 -3.74 10.67
C LEU A 81 -15.67 -3.95 11.31
N PHE A 82 -15.27 -3.06 12.24
CA PHE A 82 -13.98 -3.17 12.91
C PHE A 82 -13.88 -4.45 13.75
N ALA A 83 -14.95 -4.84 14.42
CA ALA A 83 -15.05 -6.08 15.19
C ALA A 83 -14.98 -7.31 14.29
N ARG A 84 -15.66 -7.32 13.16
CA ARG A 84 -15.62 -8.40 12.17
C ARG A 84 -14.20 -8.67 11.71
N VAL A 85 -13.49 -7.64 11.25
CA VAL A 85 -12.14 -7.77 10.72
C VAL A 85 -11.14 -8.16 11.81
N ALA A 86 -11.20 -7.51 12.98
CA ALA A 86 -10.34 -7.82 14.12
C ALA A 86 -10.51 -9.27 14.58
N SER A 87 -11.75 -9.73 14.77
CA SER A 87 -12.03 -11.09 15.26
C SER A 87 -11.80 -12.17 14.20
N HIS A 88 -11.92 -11.85 12.91
CA HIS A 88 -11.69 -12.81 11.84
C HIS A 88 -10.21 -13.20 11.74
N TYR A 89 -9.31 -12.24 11.87
CA TYR A 89 -7.88 -12.46 11.72
C TYR A 89 -7.11 -12.55 13.03
N ALA A 90 -7.79 -12.67 14.16
CA ALA A 90 -7.15 -12.86 15.46
C ALA A 90 -6.84 -14.33 15.74
N ASP A 91 -5.83 -14.57 16.57
CA ASP A 91 -5.49 -15.91 17.08
C ASP A 91 -6.50 -16.37 18.15
N ASP A 92 -6.88 -15.46 19.04
CA ASP A 92 -7.77 -15.70 20.16
C ASP A 92 -8.61 -14.45 20.53
N ASN A 93 -9.42 -14.57 21.59
CA ASN A 93 -10.28 -13.47 22.07
C ASN A 93 -9.48 -12.25 22.55
N LEU A 94 -8.33 -12.46 23.18
CA LEU A 94 -7.50 -11.37 23.71
C LEU A 94 -6.82 -10.60 22.57
N HIS A 95 -6.26 -11.32 21.61
CA HIS A 95 -5.70 -10.72 20.39
C HIS A 95 -6.79 -9.97 19.61
N ALA A 96 -7.97 -10.56 19.44
CA ALA A 96 -9.10 -9.92 18.79
C ALA A 96 -9.53 -8.62 19.48
N GLN A 97 -9.58 -8.62 20.83
CA GLN A 97 -9.93 -7.43 21.59
C GLN A 97 -8.90 -6.32 21.43
N ARG A 98 -7.61 -6.65 21.44
CA ARG A 98 -6.54 -5.66 21.23
C ARG A 98 -6.61 -5.11 19.81
N LEU A 99 -6.73 -5.96 18.79
CA LEU A 99 -6.87 -5.52 17.39
C LEU A 99 -8.07 -4.59 17.19
N TYR A 100 -9.24 -4.97 17.75
CA TYR A 100 -10.42 -4.09 17.72
C TYR A 100 -10.13 -2.74 18.37
N ASN A 101 -9.48 -2.74 19.55
CA ASN A 101 -9.13 -1.51 20.24
C ASN A 101 -8.19 -0.65 19.40
N TYR A 102 -7.20 -1.24 18.74
CA TYR A 102 -6.25 -0.50 17.90
C TYR A 102 -6.94 0.11 16.66
N ILE A 103 -7.78 -0.65 15.98
CA ILE A 103 -8.51 -0.16 14.79
C ILE A 103 -9.49 0.94 15.20
N SER A 104 -10.31 0.72 16.22
CA SER A 104 -11.34 1.66 16.65
C SER A 104 -10.80 2.94 17.31
N ASN A 105 -9.56 2.90 17.87
CA ASN A 105 -8.82 4.08 18.30
C ASN A 105 -7.98 4.71 17.19
N LEU A 106 -8.07 4.20 15.96
CA LEU A 106 -7.38 4.72 14.78
C LEU A 106 -5.84 4.67 14.89
N TRP A 107 -5.29 3.69 15.63
CA TRP A 107 -3.84 3.48 15.72
C TRP A 107 -3.27 2.84 14.46
N PHE A 108 -4.03 1.95 13.83
CA PHE A 108 -3.75 1.46 12.50
C PHE A 108 -5.06 1.22 11.73
N MET A 109 -4.93 1.06 10.42
CA MET A 109 -6.06 0.66 9.58
C MET A 109 -5.62 -0.41 8.61
N PRO A 110 -6.35 -1.53 8.53
CA PRO A 110 -6.14 -2.52 7.48
C PRO A 110 -6.31 -1.91 6.08
N ALA A 111 -5.58 -2.43 5.09
CA ALA A 111 -5.76 -2.02 3.71
C ALA A 111 -7.22 -2.23 3.25
N THR A 112 -7.66 -1.45 2.28
CA THR A 112 -9.06 -1.46 1.80
C THR A 112 -9.62 -2.87 1.55
N PRO A 113 -8.93 -3.81 0.84
CA PRO A 113 -9.49 -5.15 0.65
C PRO A 113 -9.60 -5.96 1.93
N VAL A 114 -8.65 -5.81 2.85
CA VAL A 114 -8.71 -6.49 4.15
C VAL A 114 -9.89 -5.97 4.96
N LEU A 115 -10.09 -4.65 5.00
CA LEU A 115 -11.15 -4.01 5.76
C LEU A 115 -12.54 -4.30 5.17
N SER A 116 -12.69 -4.27 3.85
CA SER A 116 -13.98 -4.49 3.18
C SER A 116 -14.35 -5.98 3.06
N ASN A 117 -13.38 -6.85 2.76
CA ASN A 117 -13.63 -8.25 2.43
C ASN A 117 -13.36 -9.23 3.58
N GLY A 118 -12.49 -8.85 4.54
CA GLY A 118 -12.11 -9.71 5.66
C GLY A 118 -13.32 -10.23 6.44
N GLY A 119 -13.41 -11.56 6.62
CA GLY A 119 -14.54 -12.21 7.26
C GLY A 119 -15.84 -12.23 6.45
N THR A 120 -15.77 -11.97 5.13
CA THR A 120 -16.90 -12.01 4.21
C THR A 120 -16.60 -12.90 2.99
N THR A 121 -17.60 -13.13 2.15
CA THR A 121 -17.45 -13.82 0.86
C THR A 121 -17.33 -12.86 -0.34
N ARG A 122 -17.16 -11.54 -0.09
CA ARG A 122 -17.19 -10.51 -1.14
C ARG A 122 -16.00 -10.57 -2.09
N GLY A 123 -14.82 -10.93 -1.60
CA GLY A 123 -13.60 -10.94 -2.39
C GLY A 123 -12.38 -11.39 -1.57
N LEU A 124 -11.20 -11.22 -2.16
CA LEU A 124 -9.95 -11.56 -1.50
C LEU A 124 -9.44 -10.41 -0.61
N PRO A 125 -8.69 -10.71 0.47
CA PRO A 125 -8.13 -9.67 1.35
C PRO A 125 -6.83 -9.04 0.82
N ILE A 126 -6.45 -9.32 -0.42
CA ILE A 126 -5.20 -8.90 -1.04
C ILE A 126 -5.41 -7.68 -1.94
N SER A 127 -4.50 -6.71 -1.81
CA SER A 127 -4.58 -5.43 -2.52
C SER A 127 -3.98 -5.47 -3.91
N CYS A 128 -2.81 -6.09 -4.08
CA CYS A 128 -2.02 -6.01 -5.29
C CYS A 128 -1.30 -7.31 -5.61
N PHE A 129 -1.02 -7.51 -6.91
CA PHE A 129 -0.31 -8.63 -7.47
C PHE A 129 0.73 -8.16 -8.47
N LEU A 130 1.85 -8.86 -8.54
CA LEU A 130 2.94 -8.60 -9.45
C LEU A 130 3.23 -9.87 -10.27
N ASN A 131 3.28 -9.74 -11.60
CA ASN A 131 3.56 -10.85 -12.50
C ASN A 131 4.38 -10.41 -13.70
N GLU A 132 4.73 -11.34 -14.59
CA GLU A 132 5.50 -11.02 -15.78
C GLU A 132 5.06 -11.82 -17.00
N ALA A 133 5.18 -11.21 -18.18
CA ALA A 133 4.93 -11.89 -19.45
C ALA A 133 6.17 -12.68 -19.88
N SER A 134 6.02 -13.94 -20.26
CA SER A 134 7.07 -14.71 -20.94
C SER A 134 7.01 -14.53 -22.47
N ASP A 135 8.17 -14.65 -23.16
CA ASP A 135 8.31 -14.38 -24.60
C ASP A 135 7.71 -15.51 -25.47
N SER A 136 6.42 -15.75 -25.29
CA SER A 136 5.64 -16.69 -26.09
C SER A 136 4.18 -16.25 -26.15
N LEU A 137 3.45 -16.72 -27.18
CA LEU A 137 2.01 -16.45 -27.26
C LEU A 137 1.27 -17.01 -26.04
N ASN A 138 1.63 -18.21 -25.59
CA ASN A 138 1.03 -18.80 -24.39
C ASN A 138 1.32 -17.98 -23.13
N GLY A 139 2.54 -17.42 -22.99
CA GLY A 139 2.87 -16.56 -21.86
C GLY A 139 2.09 -15.25 -21.86
N ILE A 140 1.88 -14.65 -23.04
CA ILE A 140 1.06 -13.44 -23.17
C ILE A 140 -0.42 -13.74 -22.84
N LEU A 141 -0.96 -14.83 -23.38
CA LEU A 141 -2.34 -15.26 -23.11
C LEU A 141 -2.52 -15.63 -21.64
N GLY A 142 -1.54 -16.32 -21.04
CA GLY A 142 -1.51 -16.63 -19.60
C GLY A 142 -1.57 -15.38 -18.74
N LEU A 143 -0.72 -14.40 -19.02
CA LEU A 143 -0.71 -13.11 -18.31
C LEU A 143 -2.08 -12.40 -18.43
N TRP A 144 -2.66 -12.32 -19.62
CA TRP A 144 -3.98 -11.70 -19.78
C TRP A 144 -5.06 -12.43 -19.01
N SER A 145 -5.08 -13.76 -19.05
CA SER A 145 -6.02 -14.59 -18.30
C SER A 145 -5.90 -14.37 -16.80
N GLU A 146 -4.68 -14.43 -16.27
CA GLU A 146 -4.42 -14.18 -14.85
C GLU A 146 -4.88 -12.77 -14.45
N ASN A 147 -4.50 -11.75 -15.23
CA ASN A 147 -4.87 -10.36 -14.95
C ASN A 147 -6.38 -10.11 -14.96
N VAL A 148 -7.14 -10.81 -15.78
CA VAL A 148 -8.61 -10.76 -15.77
C VAL A 148 -9.16 -11.27 -14.44
N TRP A 149 -8.67 -12.42 -13.94
CA TRP A 149 -9.11 -12.96 -12.66
C TRP A 149 -8.70 -12.09 -11.48
N LEU A 150 -7.46 -11.58 -11.48
CA LEU A 150 -6.95 -10.65 -10.46
C LEU A 150 -7.82 -9.38 -10.40
N ALA A 151 -8.11 -8.76 -11.56
CA ALA A 151 -8.94 -7.57 -11.65
C ALA A 151 -10.39 -7.84 -11.20
N ALA A 152 -10.97 -8.98 -11.58
CA ALA A 152 -12.33 -9.37 -11.19
C ALA A 152 -12.49 -9.50 -9.67
N ARG A 153 -11.43 -9.80 -8.94
CA ARG A 153 -11.41 -9.87 -7.47
C ARG A 153 -10.94 -8.58 -6.79
N GLY A 154 -10.74 -7.50 -7.56
CA GLY A 154 -10.38 -6.18 -7.04
C GLY A 154 -8.90 -5.97 -6.77
N GLY A 155 -8.03 -6.86 -7.24
CA GLY A 155 -6.56 -6.72 -7.17
C GLY A 155 -6.05 -5.61 -8.09
N GLY A 156 -5.12 -4.77 -7.60
CA GLY A 156 -4.28 -3.94 -8.43
C GLY A 156 -3.14 -4.78 -9.02
N ILE A 157 -2.73 -4.51 -10.25
CA ILE A 157 -1.81 -5.38 -10.98
C ILE A 157 -0.58 -4.59 -11.41
N GLY A 158 0.61 -5.17 -11.26
CA GLY A 158 1.84 -4.70 -11.86
C GLY A 158 2.48 -5.79 -12.70
N SER A 159 2.61 -5.59 -14.01
CA SER A 159 3.10 -6.59 -14.94
C SER A 159 4.40 -6.16 -15.61
N TYR A 160 5.41 -7.04 -15.60
CA TYR A 160 6.66 -6.84 -16.34
C TYR A 160 6.52 -7.33 -17.78
N TRP A 161 6.90 -6.47 -18.72
CA TRP A 161 6.83 -6.73 -20.16
C TRP A 161 8.20 -6.84 -20.83
N GLY A 162 9.27 -6.65 -20.08
CA GLY A 162 10.62 -6.58 -20.61
C GLY A 162 11.23 -7.89 -21.08
N ASN A 163 10.55 -9.04 -20.90
CA ASN A 163 11.01 -10.31 -21.46
C ASN A 163 10.64 -10.48 -22.94
N LEU A 164 9.67 -9.71 -23.43
CA LEU A 164 9.13 -9.89 -24.78
C LEU A 164 10.03 -9.23 -25.81
N ARG A 165 10.29 -9.94 -26.91
CA ARG A 165 11.01 -9.42 -28.06
C ARG A 165 10.31 -8.21 -28.68
N SER A 166 11.12 -7.30 -29.23
CA SER A 166 10.63 -6.05 -29.80
C SER A 166 10.10 -6.19 -31.23
N ILE A 167 9.44 -5.14 -31.70
CA ILE A 167 8.90 -5.04 -33.06
C ILE A 167 9.94 -5.44 -34.12
N GLY A 168 9.51 -6.21 -35.12
CA GLY A 168 10.33 -6.62 -36.26
C GLY A 168 11.21 -7.85 -36.00
N GLU A 169 11.32 -8.34 -34.77
CA GLU A 169 12.05 -9.59 -34.46
C GLU A 169 11.32 -10.82 -35.00
N LYS A 170 12.08 -11.86 -35.33
CA LYS A 170 11.53 -13.07 -35.98
C LYS A 170 10.63 -13.89 -35.06
N ILE A 171 9.48 -14.30 -35.58
CA ILE A 171 8.57 -15.28 -35.02
C ILE A 171 8.60 -16.52 -35.92
N GLY A 172 9.06 -17.67 -35.39
CA GLY A 172 9.17 -18.87 -36.17
C GLY A 172 10.06 -18.71 -37.42
N ARG A 173 9.61 -19.29 -38.56
CA ARG A 173 10.42 -19.30 -39.79
C ARG A 173 10.23 -18.07 -40.68
N VAL A 174 9.07 -17.45 -40.68
CA VAL A 174 8.69 -16.40 -41.67
C VAL A 174 8.02 -15.16 -41.09
N GLY A 175 7.59 -15.18 -39.83
CA GLY A 175 6.89 -14.08 -39.21
C GLY A 175 7.81 -13.06 -38.53
N LYS A 176 7.28 -11.84 -38.32
CA LYS A 176 7.88 -10.80 -37.48
C LYS A 176 6.86 -10.33 -36.46
N THR A 177 7.31 -10.03 -35.22
CA THR A 177 6.41 -9.50 -34.18
C THR A 177 6.05 -8.05 -34.46
N SER A 178 4.82 -7.67 -34.04
CA SER A 178 4.35 -6.29 -34.02
C SER A 178 4.86 -5.48 -32.81
N GLY A 179 5.67 -6.13 -31.95
CA GLY A 179 6.21 -5.52 -30.72
C GLY A 179 5.29 -5.66 -29.52
N ILE A 180 5.67 -5.01 -28.40
CA ILE A 180 4.99 -5.15 -27.11
C ILE A 180 3.75 -4.24 -27.00
N ILE A 181 3.75 -3.05 -27.62
CA ILE A 181 2.70 -2.05 -27.44
C ILE A 181 1.31 -2.56 -27.82
N PRO A 182 1.10 -3.29 -28.94
CA PRO A 182 -0.21 -3.85 -29.27
C PRO A 182 -0.73 -4.84 -28.23
N PHE A 183 0.13 -5.63 -27.60
CA PHE A 183 -0.26 -6.56 -26.53
C PHE A 183 -0.62 -5.81 -25.23
N ILE A 184 0.11 -4.74 -24.92
CA ILE A 184 -0.22 -3.82 -23.81
C ILE A 184 -1.57 -3.14 -24.08
N LYS A 185 -1.88 -2.78 -25.34
CA LYS A 185 -3.17 -2.20 -25.72
C LYS A 185 -4.34 -3.15 -25.45
N VAL A 186 -4.17 -4.45 -25.67
CA VAL A 186 -5.18 -5.46 -25.28
C VAL A 186 -5.36 -5.45 -23.77
N MET A 187 -4.28 -5.42 -23.00
CA MET A 187 -4.33 -5.33 -21.53
C MET A 187 -5.04 -4.05 -21.06
N ASP A 188 -4.81 -2.92 -21.71
CA ASP A 188 -5.51 -1.65 -21.45
C ASP A 188 -7.04 -1.82 -21.53
N SER A 189 -7.51 -2.47 -22.61
CA SER A 189 -8.93 -2.72 -22.85
C SER A 189 -9.52 -3.75 -21.88
N LEU A 190 -8.79 -4.82 -21.57
CA LEU A 190 -9.18 -5.82 -20.57
C LEU A 190 -9.35 -5.21 -19.18
N THR A 191 -8.39 -4.38 -18.77
CA THR A 191 -8.42 -3.73 -17.44
C THR A 191 -9.62 -2.80 -17.31
N MET A 192 -10.02 -2.12 -18.39
CA MET A 192 -11.22 -1.27 -18.38
C MET A 192 -12.52 -2.09 -18.32
N ALA A 193 -12.56 -3.23 -19.02
CA ALA A 193 -13.75 -4.07 -19.12
C ALA A 193 -14.05 -4.81 -17.81
N ILE A 194 -13.02 -5.11 -17.02
CA ILE A 194 -13.13 -5.94 -15.81
C ILE A 194 -13.11 -5.07 -14.56
N SER A 195 -14.06 -5.33 -13.66
CA SER A 195 -14.11 -4.67 -12.36
C SER A 195 -14.75 -5.59 -11.32
N GLN A 196 -14.44 -5.36 -10.05
CA GLN A 196 -15.12 -6.01 -8.93
C GLN A 196 -16.48 -5.31 -8.70
N GLY A 197 -17.45 -5.56 -9.56
CA GLY A 197 -18.76 -4.92 -9.50
C GLY A 197 -18.66 -3.38 -9.46
N SER A 198 -19.40 -2.74 -8.56
CA SER A 198 -19.29 -1.29 -8.32
C SER A 198 -18.20 -0.89 -7.33
N LEU A 199 -17.54 -1.85 -6.65
CA LEU A 199 -16.64 -1.61 -5.52
C LEU A 199 -15.27 -1.11 -5.96
N ARG A 200 -14.64 -1.75 -6.96
CA ARG A 200 -13.31 -1.38 -7.43
C ARG A 200 -13.17 -1.64 -8.93
N ARG A 201 -12.75 -0.63 -9.68
CA ARG A 201 -12.43 -0.79 -11.10
C ARG A 201 -11.10 -1.53 -11.25
N GLY A 202 -10.96 -2.31 -12.31
CA GLY A 202 -9.70 -2.90 -12.70
C GLY A 202 -8.66 -1.80 -12.95
N SER A 203 -7.46 -1.98 -12.41
CA SER A 203 -6.34 -1.03 -12.56
C SER A 203 -5.04 -1.81 -12.65
N ALA A 204 -4.20 -1.45 -13.61
CA ALA A 204 -2.93 -2.12 -13.83
C ALA A 204 -1.83 -1.15 -14.25
N ALA A 205 -0.58 -1.53 -13.93
CA ALA A 205 0.63 -0.87 -14.37
C ALA A 205 1.50 -1.84 -15.19
N CYS A 206 2.15 -1.31 -16.22
CA CYS A 206 3.11 -2.04 -17.05
C CYS A 206 4.51 -1.54 -16.78
N TYR A 207 5.48 -2.43 -16.68
CA TYR A 207 6.89 -2.08 -16.40
C TYR A 207 7.82 -2.57 -17.51
N LEU A 208 8.76 -1.68 -17.90
CA LEU A 208 9.71 -1.96 -18.97
C LEU A 208 11.12 -1.46 -18.58
N PRO A 209 12.20 -2.23 -18.86
CA PRO A 209 13.55 -1.77 -18.62
C PRO A 209 13.98 -0.71 -19.66
N ILE A 210 14.83 0.22 -19.23
CA ILE A 210 15.29 1.38 -20.01
C ILE A 210 16.11 1.01 -21.25
N ASP A 211 16.62 -0.22 -21.33
CA ASP A 211 17.38 -0.73 -22.48
C ASP A 211 16.54 -1.54 -23.48
N HIS A 212 15.22 -1.64 -23.25
CA HIS A 212 14.33 -2.32 -24.20
C HIS A 212 14.21 -1.55 -25.51
N PRO A 213 14.21 -2.19 -26.69
CA PRO A 213 14.18 -1.49 -27.98
C PRO A 213 12.93 -0.62 -28.22
N GLU A 214 11.80 -0.91 -27.59
CA GLU A 214 10.57 -0.12 -27.71
C GLU A 214 10.38 0.91 -26.58
N ILE A 215 11.43 1.21 -25.81
CA ILE A 215 11.35 2.10 -24.64
C ILE A 215 10.84 3.50 -24.97
N GLU A 216 11.25 4.07 -26.10
CA GLU A 216 10.84 5.42 -26.51
C GLU A 216 9.33 5.50 -26.76
N GLU A 217 8.75 4.49 -27.42
CA GLU A 217 7.32 4.41 -27.66
C GLU A 217 6.55 4.10 -26.37
N PHE A 218 7.09 3.24 -25.51
CA PHE A 218 6.53 2.92 -24.20
C PHE A 218 6.40 4.15 -23.29
N ILE A 219 7.42 5.01 -23.25
CA ILE A 219 7.40 6.28 -22.49
C ILE A 219 6.24 7.16 -22.93
N GLU A 220 5.90 7.14 -24.22
CA GLU A 220 4.89 8.03 -24.82
C GLU A 220 3.51 7.39 -24.97
N MET A 221 3.33 6.13 -24.58
CA MET A 221 2.08 5.42 -24.85
C MET A 221 0.85 6.03 -24.17
N ARG A 222 1.03 6.83 -23.10
CA ARG A 222 -0.06 7.55 -22.39
C ARG A 222 -0.33 8.96 -22.96
N ARG A 223 0.47 9.47 -23.84
CA ARG A 223 0.15 10.75 -24.50
C ARG A 223 -1.08 10.59 -25.37
N PRO A 224 -2.16 11.37 -25.15
CA PRO A 224 -3.41 11.20 -25.90
C PRO A 224 -3.33 11.72 -27.33
N THR A 225 -2.34 12.56 -27.62
CA THR A 225 -2.17 13.21 -28.94
C THR A 225 -0.98 12.64 -29.69
N GLY A 226 -1.07 12.62 -31.03
CA GLY A 226 -0.02 12.18 -31.94
C GLY A 226 0.14 10.65 -32.01
N GLY A 227 0.72 10.16 -33.11
CA GLY A 227 0.98 8.75 -33.37
C GLY A 227 -0.25 7.91 -33.70
N ASP A 228 -0.04 6.59 -33.80
CA ASP A 228 -1.09 5.60 -34.08
C ASP A 228 -1.90 5.33 -32.81
N PRO A 229 -3.24 5.54 -32.79
CA PRO A 229 -4.11 5.24 -31.65
C PRO A 229 -4.06 3.77 -31.21
N ASN A 230 -3.76 2.83 -32.12
CA ASN A 230 -3.63 1.41 -31.79
C ASN A 230 -2.36 1.09 -30.99
N ARG A 231 -1.43 2.05 -30.91
CA ARG A 231 -0.20 1.97 -30.14
C ARG A 231 -0.20 2.89 -28.91
N LYS A 232 -1.39 3.20 -28.42
CA LYS A 232 -1.62 3.98 -27.18
C LYS A 232 -2.36 3.16 -26.14
N ALA A 233 -1.97 3.33 -24.86
CA ALA A 233 -2.63 2.71 -23.73
C ALA A 233 -2.89 3.80 -22.67
N LEU A 234 -4.07 4.41 -22.71
CA LEU A 234 -4.38 5.63 -21.95
C LEU A 234 -4.90 5.34 -20.53
N ASN A 235 -5.30 4.10 -20.25
CA ASN A 235 -5.92 3.72 -18.98
C ASN A 235 -4.97 2.92 -18.08
N LEU A 236 -3.90 2.36 -18.63
CA LEU A 236 -2.85 1.70 -17.86
C LEU A 236 -1.86 2.73 -17.31
N HIS A 237 -1.40 2.49 -16.11
CA HIS A 237 -0.20 3.12 -15.59
C HIS A 237 1.05 2.44 -16.16
N HIS A 238 2.19 3.11 -16.14
CA HIS A 238 3.44 2.52 -16.60
C HIS A 238 4.64 3.01 -15.81
N GLY A 239 5.68 2.18 -15.78
CA GLY A 239 6.93 2.46 -15.08
C GLY A 239 8.15 2.03 -15.89
N VAL A 240 9.21 2.77 -15.76
CA VAL A 240 10.51 2.50 -16.39
C VAL A 240 11.51 2.07 -15.33
N LEU A 241 12.15 0.93 -15.57
CA LEU A 241 13.20 0.40 -14.71
C LEU A 241 14.53 0.95 -15.19
N VAL A 242 15.14 1.78 -14.36
CA VAL A 242 16.38 2.50 -14.67
C VAL A 242 17.55 1.83 -13.95
N SER A 243 18.61 1.49 -14.71
CA SER A 243 19.84 0.91 -14.16
C SER A 243 20.87 1.97 -13.76
N ASP A 244 21.77 1.63 -12.85
CA ASP A 244 22.91 2.49 -12.49
C ASP A 244 23.80 2.78 -13.71
N ALA A 245 23.97 1.79 -14.59
CA ALA A 245 24.73 1.97 -15.83
C ALA A 245 24.10 3.02 -16.76
N PHE A 246 22.75 3.03 -16.86
CA PHE A 246 22.06 4.05 -17.64
C PHE A 246 22.26 5.44 -17.02
N MET A 247 22.10 5.59 -15.71
CA MET A 247 22.29 6.87 -15.03
C MET A 247 23.71 7.41 -15.20
N ARG A 248 24.71 6.53 -15.18
CA ARG A 248 26.09 6.90 -15.47
C ARG A 248 26.25 7.37 -16.93
N ALA A 249 25.63 6.67 -17.88
CA ALA A 249 25.64 7.10 -19.28
C ALA A 249 24.95 8.46 -19.49
N VAL A 250 23.88 8.75 -18.71
CA VAL A 250 23.23 10.08 -18.70
C VAL A 250 24.18 11.16 -18.19
N GLU A 251 24.88 10.88 -17.09
CA GLU A 251 25.83 11.82 -16.49
C GLU A 251 26.99 12.15 -17.42
N LEU A 252 27.55 11.12 -18.07
CA LEU A 252 28.69 11.21 -18.99
C LEU A 252 28.30 11.61 -20.42
N ASP A 253 27.01 11.79 -20.72
CA ASP A 253 26.47 12.11 -22.05
C ASP A 253 26.83 11.07 -23.13
N GLU A 254 26.75 9.78 -22.75
CA GLU A 254 27.12 8.66 -23.60
C GLU A 254 25.93 8.15 -24.44
N GLN A 255 26.26 7.29 -25.42
CA GLN A 255 25.27 6.51 -26.16
C GLN A 255 24.78 5.34 -25.31
N TRP A 256 23.50 5.05 -25.40
CA TRP A 256 22.85 3.94 -24.73
C TRP A 256 22.35 2.90 -25.73
N ALA A 257 22.76 1.65 -25.53
CA ALA A 257 22.39 0.54 -26.40
C ALA A 257 21.00 -0.01 -26.00
N LEU A 258 20.08 -0.06 -26.95
CA LEU A 258 18.80 -0.75 -26.84
C LEU A 258 18.97 -2.19 -27.31
N LYS A 259 18.64 -3.16 -26.43
CA LYS A 259 18.99 -4.57 -26.60
C LYS A 259 17.76 -5.45 -26.67
N SER A 260 17.77 -6.42 -27.57
CA SER A 260 16.76 -7.47 -27.62
C SER A 260 16.77 -8.29 -26.31
N PRO A 261 15.62 -8.43 -25.62
CA PRO A 261 15.53 -9.30 -24.45
C PRO A 261 15.82 -10.78 -24.77
N LYS A 262 15.59 -11.18 -26.03
CA LYS A 262 15.73 -12.57 -26.46
C LYS A 262 17.18 -13.07 -26.48
N ASN A 263 18.11 -12.22 -26.89
CA ASN A 263 19.49 -12.65 -27.15
C ASN A 263 20.55 -11.61 -26.77
N GLY A 264 20.16 -10.47 -26.20
CA GLY A 264 21.06 -9.39 -25.82
C GLY A 264 21.66 -8.59 -26.98
N ALA A 265 21.25 -8.86 -28.23
CA ALA A 265 21.78 -8.15 -29.40
C ALA A 265 21.35 -6.69 -29.39
N VAL A 266 22.31 -5.79 -29.65
CA VAL A 266 22.01 -4.35 -29.82
C VAL A 266 21.22 -4.16 -31.12
N GLN A 267 20.03 -3.58 -30.99
CA GLN A 267 19.16 -3.27 -32.13
C GLN A 267 19.34 -1.82 -32.59
N SER A 268 19.55 -0.90 -31.65
CA SER A 268 19.81 0.51 -31.92
C SER A 268 20.56 1.14 -30.75
N THR A 269 21.05 2.36 -30.96
CA THR A 269 21.65 3.19 -29.91
C THR A 269 21.01 4.56 -29.92
N VAL A 270 20.81 5.12 -28.73
CA VAL A 270 20.24 6.46 -28.52
C VAL A 270 21.11 7.25 -27.55
N SER A 271 21.02 8.59 -27.56
CA SER A 271 21.66 9.37 -26.49
C SER A 271 20.98 9.09 -25.17
N ALA A 272 21.73 8.64 -24.15
CA ALA A 272 21.22 8.39 -22.82
C ALA A 272 20.58 9.65 -22.22
N ARG A 273 21.23 10.80 -22.37
CA ARG A 273 20.73 12.08 -21.87
C ARG A 273 19.41 12.51 -22.55
N ASN A 274 19.29 12.36 -23.86
CA ASN A 274 18.06 12.68 -24.56
C ASN A 274 16.92 11.74 -24.17
N LEU A 275 17.18 10.45 -23.99
CA LEU A 275 16.19 9.49 -23.50
C LEU A 275 15.72 9.83 -22.07
N TRP A 276 16.64 10.24 -21.20
CA TRP A 276 16.33 10.70 -19.86
C TRP A 276 15.46 11.96 -19.86
N ILE A 277 15.82 12.96 -20.67
CA ILE A 277 15.02 14.19 -20.84
C ILE A 277 13.62 13.85 -21.34
N ARG A 278 13.51 12.95 -22.33
CA ARG A 278 12.22 12.51 -22.88
C ARG A 278 11.34 11.85 -21.81
N LEU A 279 11.94 11.00 -20.97
CA LEU A 279 11.27 10.37 -19.82
C LEU A 279 10.75 11.43 -18.83
N LEU A 280 11.58 12.38 -18.44
CA LEU A 280 11.19 13.45 -17.53
C LEU A 280 10.13 14.37 -18.13
N THR A 281 10.21 14.66 -19.42
CA THR A 281 9.20 15.45 -20.13
C THR A 281 7.84 14.75 -20.11
N ALA A 282 7.80 13.45 -20.39
CA ALA A 282 6.57 12.66 -20.30
C ALA A 282 5.97 12.72 -18.88
N ARG A 283 6.80 12.64 -17.83
CA ARG A 283 6.35 12.78 -16.44
C ARG A 283 5.74 14.15 -16.14
N VAL A 284 6.35 15.22 -16.62
CA VAL A 284 5.81 16.58 -16.42
C VAL A 284 4.47 16.74 -17.12
N GLU A 285 4.32 16.18 -18.32
CA GLU A 285 3.10 16.31 -19.12
C GLU A 285 1.95 15.43 -18.65
N THR A 286 2.23 14.23 -18.15
CA THR A 286 1.21 13.19 -17.86
C THR A 286 1.19 12.70 -16.41
N GLY A 287 2.20 13.06 -15.60
CA GLY A 287 2.44 12.48 -14.28
C GLY A 287 3.13 11.09 -14.30
N GLU A 288 3.37 10.54 -15.49
CA GLU A 288 3.95 9.21 -15.71
C GLU A 288 5.00 9.21 -16.82
N PRO A 289 5.86 8.17 -16.90
CA PRO A 289 5.90 6.90 -16.16
C PRO A 289 6.49 7.04 -14.75
N TYR A 290 6.26 6.01 -13.89
CA TYR A 290 7.06 5.81 -12.68
C TYR A 290 8.52 5.57 -13.04
N ILE A 291 9.44 5.93 -12.14
CA ILE A 291 10.87 5.65 -12.29
C ILE A 291 11.30 4.75 -11.14
N ILE A 292 11.85 3.58 -11.47
CA ILE A 292 12.35 2.62 -10.47
C ILE A 292 13.84 2.39 -10.72
N PHE A 293 14.66 2.66 -9.71
CA PHE A 293 16.09 2.38 -9.73
C PHE A 293 16.32 0.89 -9.41
N ILE A 294 16.20 0.07 -10.44
CA ILE A 294 16.08 -1.40 -10.29
C ILE A 294 17.33 -2.04 -9.67
N ASP A 295 18.52 -1.51 -9.92
CA ASP A 295 19.75 -2.03 -9.32
C ASP A 295 19.78 -1.75 -7.81
N THR A 296 19.29 -0.57 -7.38
CA THR A 296 19.13 -0.24 -5.96
C THR A 296 18.15 -1.19 -5.29
N VAL A 297 17.00 -1.45 -5.91
CA VAL A 297 16.03 -2.43 -5.42
C VAL A 297 16.68 -3.80 -5.24
N ASN A 298 17.32 -4.33 -6.27
CA ASN A 298 17.95 -5.67 -6.21
C ASN A 298 19.15 -5.76 -5.26
N ARG A 299 19.81 -4.63 -4.93
CA ARG A 299 20.80 -4.60 -3.84
C ARG A 299 20.17 -4.75 -2.46
N GLN A 300 18.91 -4.37 -2.29
CA GLN A 300 18.22 -4.33 -1.00
C GLN A 300 17.30 -5.54 -0.72
N ILE A 301 17.04 -6.39 -1.72
CA ILE A 301 16.21 -7.58 -1.52
C ILE A 301 16.77 -8.48 -0.40
N PRO A 302 15.93 -9.27 0.29
CA PRO A 302 16.35 -10.18 1.34
C PRO A 302 17.51 -11.10 0.92
N GLN A 303 18.44 -11.37 1.84
CA GLN A 303 19.61 -12.17 1.53
C GLN A 303 19.26 -13.59 1.03
N HIS A 304 18.23 -14.21 1.59
CA HIS A 304 17.77 -15.53 1.13
C HIS A 304 17.22 -15.48 -0.32
N HIS A 305 16.57 -14.39 -0.74
CA HIS A 305 16.18 -14.22 -2.14
C HIS A 305 17.38 -14.11 -3.08
N LYS A 306 18.46 -13.40 -2.66
CA LYS A 306 19.71 -13.34 -3.42
C LYS A 306 20.34 -14.71 -3.56
N LEU A 307 20.39 -15.49 -2.47
CA LEU A 307 20.92 -16.86 -2.48
C LEU A 307 20.08 -17.80 -3.34
N ALA A 308 18.78 -17.59 -3.40
CA ALA A 308 17.86 -18.33 -4.28
C ALA A 308 17.95 -17.91 -5.75
N GLY A 309 18.74 -16.89 -6.09
CA GLY A 309 18.84 -16.35 -7.45
C GLY A 309 17.59 -15.58 -7.91
N LEU A 310 16.74 -15.17 -6.97
CA LEU A 310 15.54 -14.38 -7.28
C LEU A 310 15.91 -12.92 -7.53
N THR A 311 15.20 -12.28 -8.45
CA THR A 311 15.39 -10.87 -8.80
C THR A 311 14.06 -10.17 -8.95
N VAL A 312 14.02 -8.91 -8.56
CA VAL A 312 12.87 -8.02 -8.79
C VAL A 312 13.00 -7.41 -10.17
N LYS A 313 11.92 -7.47 -10.95
CA LYS A 313 11.82 -6.93 -12.32
C LYS A 313 10.63 -6.01 -12.50
N THR A 314 9.76 -5.91 -11.50
CA THR A 314 8.52 -5.14 -11.59
C THR A 314 8.14 -4.54 -10.24
N SER A 315 7.07 -3.78 -10.22
CA SER A 315 6.41 -3.31 -9.01
C SER A 315 4.89 -3.47 -9.16
N ASN A 316 4.15 -3.20 -8.10
CA ASN A 316 2.69 -3.19 -8.13
C ASN A 316 2.13 -1.93 -8.82
N LEU A 317 0.80 -1.79 -8.81
CA LEU A 317 0.09 -0.64 -9.40
C LEU A 317 0.57 0.71 -8.88
N CYS A 318 0.82 0.83 -7.57
CA CYS A 318 1.20 2.10 -6.92
C CYS A 318 2.72 2.24 -6.71
N SER A 319 3.52 1.29 -7.19
CA SER A 319 5.00 1.35 -7.20
C SER A 319 5.69 1.29 -5.82
N GLU A 320 4.99 0.81 -4.77
CA GLU A 320 5.57 0.67 -3.43
C GLU A 320 6.04 -0.75 -3.10
N ILE A 321 5.73 -1.76 -3.92
CA ILE A 321 6.08 -3.16 -3.67
C ILE A 321 7.14 -3.62 -4.67
N THR A 322 8.19 -4.24 -4.16
CA THR A 322 9.30 -4.76 -4.96
C THR A 322 9.58 -6.20 -4.56
N LEU A 323 8.85 -7.14 -5.18
CA LEU A 323 8.92 -8.57 -4.93
C LEU A 323 9.34 -9.32 -6.19
N PRO A 324 10.01 -10.49 -6.07
CA PRO A 324 10.42 -11.29 -7.20
C PRO A 324 9.24 -11.93 -7.93
N THR A 325 9.32 -11.98 -9.26
CA THR A 325 8.33 -12.60 -10.15
C THR A 325 9.01 -13.53 -11.15
N GLY A 326 8.23 -14.31 -11.88
CA GLY A 326 8.67 -15.21 -12.91
C GLY A 326 9.13 -16.57 -12.39
N ILE A 327 9.71 -17.35 -13.28
CA ILE A 327 10.06 -18.75 -13.02
C ILE A 327 11.24 -18.84 -12.03
N ASP A 328 11.01 -19.52 -10.93
CA ASP A 328 12.04 -19.78 -9.92
C ASP A 328 12.84 -21.06 -10.24
N LYS A 329 13.80 -21.40 -9.36
CA LYS A 329 14.66 -22.58 -9.49
C LYS A 329 13.92 -23.92 -9.49
N GLU A 330 12.67 -23.95 -8.98
CA GLU A 330 11.81 -25.13 -9.00
C GLU A 330 11.03 -25.25 -10.32
N GLY A 331 11.22 -24.28 -11.23
CA GLY A 331 10.52 -24.22 -12.52
C GLY A 331 9.07 -23.79 -12.41
N ARG A 332 8.67 -23.17 -11.29
CA ARG A 332 7.32 -22.65 -11.05
C ARG A 332 7.29 -21.14 -11.21
N ASP A 333 6.18 -20.67 -11.77
CA ASP A 333 5.96 -19.24 -11.91
C ASP A 333 5.58 -18.61 -10.56
N ARG A 334 6.07 -17.38 -10.32
CA ARG A 334 5.76 -16.59 -9.13
C ARG A 334 4.96 -15.36 -9.52
N THR A 335 3.74 -15.30 -9.02
CA THR A 335 2.94 -14.08 -8.97
C THR A 335 3.01 -13.52 -7.55
N ALA A 336 3.76 -12.45 -7.36
CA ALA A 336 3.96 -11.90 -6.02
C ALA A 336 2.69 -11.25 -5.46
N VAL A 337 2.53 -11.33 -4.15
CA VAL A 337 1.32 -10.93 -3.43
C VAL A 337 1.63 -9.83 -2.42
N CYS A 338 0.80 -8.81 -2.37
CA CYS A 338 0.93 -7.66 -1.49
C CYS A 338 -0.16 -7.70 -0.39
N CYS A 339 0.24 -7.97 0.85
CA CYS A 339 -0.62 -7.99 2.03
C CYS A 339 -0.31 -6.78 2.92
N LEU A 340 -1.18 -5.77 2.92
CA LEU A 340 -0.90 -4.46 3.49
C LEU A 340 -1.78 -4.08 4.68
N SER A 341 -1.19 -3.29 5.58
CA SER A 341 -1.86 -2.44 6.59
C SER A 341 -0.99 -1.23 6.88
N SER A 342 -1.55 -0.17 7.48
CA SER A 342 -0.78 1.03 7.77
C SER A 342 -0.99 1.52 9.20
N LEU A 343 0.11 1.78 9.90
CA LEU A 343 0.15 2.41 11.23
C LEU A 343 -0.15 3.90 11.10
N ASN A 344 -0.91 4.46 12.02
CA ASN A 344 -1.19 5.89 12.04
C ASN A 344 -0.15 6.63 12.88
N ILE A 345 0.79 7.29 12.22
CA ILE A 345 1.87 8.05 12.85
C ILE A 345 1.35 9.29 13.59
N GLU A 346 0.20 9.83 13.20
CA GLU A 346 -0.44 10.91 13.95
C GLU A 346 -0.71 10.51 15.41
N LYS A 347 -0.91 9.20 15.65
CA LYS A 347 -1.12 8.59 16.96
C LYS A 347 0.17 8.00 17.56
N TYR A 348 1.34 8.26 17.00
CA TYR A 348 2.62 7.65 17.38
C TYR A 348 2.90 7.73 18.89
N ASP A 349 2.66 8.88 19.51
CA ASP A 349 2.91 9.05 20.95
C ASP A 349 1.99 8.19 21.84
N GLU A 350 0.84 7.74 21.32
CA GLU A 350 -0.10 6.90 22.04
C GLU A 350 0.32 5.42 22.04
N TRP A 351 0.97 4.96 20.96
CA TRP A 351 1.26 3.54 20.76
C TRP A 351 2.75 3.17 20.70
N LYS A 352 3.66 4.13 20.59
CA LYS A 352 5.10 3.87 20.41
C LYS A 352 5.72 2.98 21.49
N ASP A 353 5.22 3.08 22.73
CA ASP A 353 5.71 2.38 23.90
C ASP A 353 4.87 1.11 24.23
N ASP A 354 3.82 0.82 23.45
CA ASP A 354 3.06 -0.41 23.58
C ASP A 354 3.88 -1.59 23.00
N GLU A 355 4.16 -2.60 23.84
CA GLU A 355 5.00 -3.73 23.47
C GLU A 355 4.30 -4.73 22.54
N ASN A 356 2.96 -4.80 22.60
CA ASN A 356 2.17 -5.77 21.84
C ASN A 356 1.72 -5.23 20.49
N PHE A 357 1.54 -3.91 20.37
CA PHE A 357 0.84 -3.30 19.24
C PHE A 357 1.37 -3.73 17.86
N VAL A 358 2.67 -3.56 17.62
CA VAL A 358 3.26 -3.91 16.31
C VAL A 358 3.29 -5.43 16.13
N ASP A 359 3.54 -6.21 17.17
CA ASP A 359 3.51 -7.67 17.11
C ASP A 359 2.12 -8.20 16.76
N ASP A 360 1.07 -7.69 17.43
CA ASP A 360 -0.32 -8.04 17.13
C ASP A 360 -0.70 -7.71 15.68
N VAL A 361 -0.23 -6.57 15.15
CA VAL A 361 -0.49 -6.19 13.75
C VAL A 361 0.29 -7.09 12.77
N MET A 362 1.51 -7.50 13.08
CA MET A 362 2.26 -8.45 12.25
C MET A 362 1.61 -9.85 12.25
N ARG A 363 1.12 -10.31 13.40
CA ARG A 363 0.31 -11.55 13.52
C ARG A 363 -0.97 -11.47 12.73
N PHE A 364 -1.65 -10.32 12.78
CA PHE A 364 -2.83 -10.06 11.97
C PHE A 364 -2.52 -10.19 10.47
N LEU A 365 -1.42 -9.60 9.98
CA LEU A 365 -1.00 -9.70 8.57
C LEU A 365 -0.63 -11.15 8.19
N ASP A 366 0.04 -11.90 9.06
CA ASP A 366 0.32 -13.32 8.85
C ASP A 366 -0.96 -14.15 8.70
N ASN A 367 -1.99 -13.84 9.50
CA ASN A 367 -3.28 -14.50 9.44
C ASN A 367 -4.07 -14.11 8.17
N VAL A 368 -4.02 -12.84 7.75
CA VAL A 368 -4.61 -12.37 6.48
C VAL A 368 -3.98 -13.11 5.29
N LEU A 369 -2.65 -13.22 5.28
CA LEU A 369 -1.94 -13.94 4.22
C LEU A 369 -2.24 -15.45 4.24
N THR A 370 -2.38 -16.04 5.42
CA THR A 370 -2.76 -17.45 5.58
C THR A 370 -4.18 -17.70 5.08
N ASP A 371 -5.12 -16.80 5.35
CA ASP A 371 -6.49 -16.85 4.82
C ASP A 371 -6.49 -16.84 3.29
N PHE A 372 -5.71 -15.94 2.67
CA PHE A 372 -5.53 -15.92 1.22
C PHE A 372 -4.96 -17.23 0.68
N ILE A 373 -3.87 -17.74 1.26
CA ILE A 373 -3.22 -19.00 0.81
C ILE A 373 -4.20 -20.17 0.85
N ASN A 374 -5.03 -20.25 1.90
CA ASN A 374 -5.96 -21.35 2.09
C ASN A 374 -7.22 -21.25 1.21
N ASN A 375 -7.74 -20.05 1.01
CA ASN A 375 -9.07 -19.82 0.45
C ASN A 375 -9.10 -19.20 -0.96
N ALA A 376 -7.93 -18.77 -1.52
CA ALA A 376 -7.91 -18.26 -2.88
C ALA A 376 -8.27 -19.38 -3.88
N PRO A 377 -9.07 -19.07 -4.94
CA PRO A 377 -9.41 -20.01 -5.99
C PRO A 377 -8.18 -20.57 -6.74
N GLU A 378 -8.38 -21.63 -7.52
CA GLU A 378 -7.31 -22.32 -8.26
C GLU A 378 -6.67 -21.43 -9.33
N GLU A 379 -7.43 -20.49 -9.89
CA GLU A 379 -6.95 -19.49 -10.85
C GLU A 379 -5.83 -18.60 -10.28
N PHE A 380 -5.62 -18.63 -8.96
CA PHE A 380 -4.56 -17.93 -8.25
C PHE A 380 -3.42 -18.84 -7.78
N SER A 381 -3.23 -20.00 -8.44
CA SER A 381 -2.24 -21.01 -8.04
C SER A 381 -0.82 -20.46 -7.91
N ASP A 382 -0.40 -19.60 -8.84
CA ASP A 382 0.95 -18.99 -8.83
C ASP A 382 1.08 -17.94 -7.74
N ALA A 383 0.02 -17.18 -7.48
CA ALA A 383 -0.04 -16.24 -6.36
C ALA A 383 -0.05 -16.95 -5.00
N LYS A 384 -0.80 -18.06 -4.86
CA LYS A 384 -0.76 -18.91 -3.66
C LYS A 384 0.61 -19.51 -3.42
N TYR A 385 1.25 -19.97 -4.49
CA TYR A 385 2.61 -20.50 -4.43
C TYR A 385 3.60 -19.46 -3.95
N SER A 386 3.63 -18.29 -4.57
CA SER A 386 4.48 -17.18 -4.21
C SER A 386 4.27 -16.75 -2.75
N ALA A 387 3.00 -16.52 -2.37
CA ALA A 387 2.63 -16.17 -1.00
C ALA A 387 3.06 -17.23 0.03
N THR A 388 3.01 -18.51 -0.32
CA THR A 388 3.46 -19.60 0.56
C THR A 388 4.96 -19.59 0.73
N LYS A 389 5.72 -19.39 -0.36
CA LYS A 389 7.19 -19.46 -0.36
C LYS A 389 7.82 -18.31 0.41
N GLU A 390 7.39 -17.08 0.14
CA GLU A 390 8.03 -15.88 0.69
C GLU A 390 7.32 -15.26 1.89
N ARG A 391 6.02 -15.48 2.06
CA ARG A 391 5.17 -14.88 3.09
C ARG A 391 5.39 -13.37 3.29
N SER A 392 5.65 -12.64 2.21
CA SER A 392 5.89 -11.20 2.27
C SER A 392 4.65 -10.44 2.71
N VAL A 393 4.83 -9.49 3.63
CA VAL A 393 3.81 -8.54 4.08
C VAL A 393 4.36 -7.11 3.97
N GLY A 394 3.48 -6.13 3.95
CA GLY A 394 3.86 -4.73 3.83
C GLY A 394 3.18 -3.88 4.91
N LEU A 395 3.76 -3.86 6.12
CA LEU A 395 3.32 -2.92 7.14
C LEU A 395 3.85 -1.53 6.81
N GLY A 396 2.94 -0.61 6.48
CA GLY A 396 3.26 0.77 6.14
C GLY A 396 2.85 1.76 7.22
N VAL A 397 2.84 3.03 6.83
CA VAL A 397 2.43 4.14 7.69
C VAL A 397 1.53 5.11 6.95
N MET A 398 0.77 5.90 7.71
CA MET A 398 0.05 7.10 7.26
C MET A 398 0.15 8.17 8.36
N GLY A 399 -0.14 9.40 8.03
CA GLY A 399 -0.21 10.48 9.04
C GLY A 399 1.14 11.10 9.42
N LEU A 400 2.20 10.90 8.63
CA LEU A 400 3.52 11.46 8.98
C LEU A 400 3.49 13.00 8.96
N HIS A 401 2.94 13.62 7.91
CA HIS A 401 2.83 15.08 7.84
C HIS A 401 1.87 15.62 8.90
N SER A 402 0.74 14.94 9.15
CA SER A 402 -0.17 15.28 10.24
C SER A 402 0.51 15.24 11.62
N TYR A 403 1.40 14.27 11.85
CA TYR A 403 2.21 14.22 13.08
C TYR A 403 3.13 15.43 13.22
N TYR A 404 3.80 15.82 12.14
CA TYR A 404 4.64 17.02 12.15
C TYR A 404 3.82 18.27 12.45
N GLN A 405 2.68 18.46 11.81
CA GLN A 405 1.76 19.56 12.07
C GLN A 405 1.23 19.56 13.51
N LYS A 406 0.86 18.39 14.05
CA LYS A 406 0.47 18.22 15.46
C LYS A 406 1.57 18.69 16.43
N LYS A 407 2.82 18.51 16.07
CA LYS A 407 4.01 18.91 16.85
C LYS A 407 4.51 20.31 16.52
N MET A 408 3.84 21.04 15.65
CA MET A 408 4.29 22.32 15.12
C MET A 408 5.72 22.27 14.56
N ILE A 409 6.02 21.21 13.80
CA ILE A 409 7.31 20.98 13.14
C ILE A 409 7.15 21.22 11.64
N PRO A 410 7.86 22.19 11.03
CA PRO A 410 7.90 22.32 9.59
C PRO A 410 8.50 21.07 8.95
N LEU A 411 7.93 20.62 7.82
CA LEU A 411 8.48 19.48 7.07
C LEU A 411 9.90 19.80 6.57
N GLU A 412 10.14 21.03 6.15
CA GLU A 412 11.44 21.55 5.73
C GLU A 412 12.30 21.94 6.94
N SER A 413 12.57 21.00 7.85
CA SER A 413 13.37 21.27 9.05
C SER A 413 14.26 20.09 9.44
N VAL A 414 15.31 20.38 10.21
CA VAL A 414 16.16 19.32 10.80
C VAL A 414 15.36 18.43 11.75
N MET A 415 14.35 18.99 12.44
CA MET A 415 13.52 18.22 13.36
C MET A 415 12.65 17.19 12.65
N SER A 416 12.19 17.48 11.44
CA SER A 416 11.46 16.47 10.63
C SER A 416 12.35 15.28 10.29
N LYS A 417 13.63 15.49 9.94
CA LYS A 417 14.62 14.41 9.71
C LYS A 417 14.86 13.58 10.98
N VAL A 418 15.01 14.23 12.13
CA VAL A 418 15.20 13.55 13.42
C VAL A 418 14.01 12.64 13.74
N TRP A 419 12.78 13.15 13.62
CA TRP A 419 11.58 12.37 13.86
C TRP A 419 11.37 11.27 12.81
N ASN A 420 11.62 11.55 11.53
CA ASN A 420 11.57 10.57 10.47
C ASN A 420 12.43 9.36 10.82
N LYS A 421 13.71 9.57 11.11
CA LYS A 421 14.63 8.49 11.48
C LYS A 421 14.15 7.74 12.73
N LYS A 422 13.81 8.47 13.82
CA LYS A 422 13.38 7.86 15.09
C LYS A 422 12.14 6.98 14.94
N ILE A 423 11.14 7.42 14.18
CA ILE A 423 9.89 6.68 13.96
C ILE A 423 10.17 5.39 13.19
N PHE A 424 10.85 5.49 12.04
CA PHE A 424 11.09 4.33 11.18
C PHE A 424 12.06 3.33 11.80
N GLU A 425 13.07 3.78 12.53
CA GLU A 425 13.96 2.92 13.30
C GLU A 425 13.22 2.13 14.40
N ASN A 426 12.29 2.79 15.11
CA ASN A 426 11.46 2.12 16.12
C ASN A 426 10.54 1.07 15.48
N ILE A 427 9.88 1.40 14.36
CA ILE A 427 9.01 0.45 13.64
C ILE A 427 9.83 -0.74 13.16
N GLN A 428 10.97 -0.51 12.51
CA GLN A 428 11.85 -1.58 12.01
C GLN A 428 12.23 -2.57 13.12
N LYS A 429 12.70 -2.06 14.27
CA LYS A 429 13.09 -2.90 15.41
C LYS A 429 11.94 -3.81 15.88
N LYS A 430 10.73 -3.25 15.98
CA LYS A 430 9.56 -4.01 16.41
C LYS A 430 9.12 -5.04 15.38
N VAL A 431 9.12 -4.68 14.10
CA VAL A 431 8.77 -5.57 12.98
C VAL A 431 9.77 -6.71 12.82
N ASP A 432 11.07 -6.41 12.91
CA ASP A 432 12.13 -7.43 12.82
C ASP A 432 12.06 -8.42 13.99
N LYS A 433 11.76 -7.93 15.20
CA LYS A 433 11.54 -8.79 16.36
C LYS A 433 10.34 -9.69 16.13
N SER A 434 9.19 -9.14 15.72
CA SER A 434 7.96 -9.90 15.48
C SER A 434 8.14 -10.98 14.41
N SER A 435 8.87 -10.69 13.32
CA SER A 435 9.15 -11.70 12.28
C SER A 435 9.93 -12.89 12.83
N LYS A 436 10.91 -12.66 13.70
CA LYS A 436 11.71 -13.72 14.33
C LYS A 436 10.90 -14.52 15.35
N ASP A 437 10.13 -13.84 16.20
CA ASP A 437 9.28 -14.47 17.20
C ASP A 437 8.21 -15.36 16.51
N LEU A 438 7.59 -14.87 15.44
CA LEU A 438 6.65 -15.66 14.64
C LEU A 438 7.32 -16.81 13.88
N ALA A 439 8.57 -16.64 13.44
CA ALA A 439 9.32 -17.75 12.83
C ALA A 439 9.63 -18.86 13.83
N GLU A 440 9.90 -18.53 15.10
CA GLU A 440 10.06 -19.52 16.17
C GLU A 440 8.76 -20.22 16.52
N GLU A 441 7.64 -19.48 16.53
CA GLU A 441 6.32 -20.00 16.90
C GLU A 441 5.66 -20.82 15.77
N ARG A 442 5.73 -20.34 14.52
CA ARG A 442 4.96 -20.85 13.37
C ARG A 442 5.82 -21.40 12.24
N GLY A 443 7.12 -21.36 12.39
CA GLY A 443 8.10 -21.70 11.36
C GLY A 443 8.47 -20.50 10.47
N ALA A 444 9.71 -20.48 10.02
CA ALA A 444 10.18 -19.50 9.03
C ALA A 444 9.46 -19.73 7.68
N CYS A 445 9.37 -18.67 6.85
CA CYS A 445 8.89 -18.87 5.49
C CYS A 445 9.82 -19.80 4.71
N PRO A 446 9.31 -20.62 3.77
CA PRO A 446 10.13 -21.60 3.04
C PRO A 446 11.36 -21.03 2.38
N ASP A 447 11.27 -19.85 1.74
CA ASP A 447 12.41 -19.20 1.10
C ASP A 447 13.52 -18.82 2.10
N ALA A 448 13.16 -18.38 3.30
CA ALA A 448 14.13 -18.07 4.35
C ALA A 448 14.69 -19.34 5.00
N ALA A 449 13.82 -20.31 5.31
CA ALA A 449 14.19 -21.56 5.97
C ALA A 449 15.21 -22.38 5.17
N GLU A 450 15.08 -22.40 3.84
CA GLU A 450 15.96 -23.12 2.94
C GLU A 450 17.44 -22.70 3.06
N TYR A 451 17.67 -21.43 3.37
CA TYR A 451 19.02 -20.86 3.54
C TYR A 451 19.39 -20.62 5.01
N GLY A 452 18.62 -21.19 5.95
CA GLY A 452 18.91 -21.12 7.38
C GLY A 452 18.57 -19.80 8.05
N PHE A 453 17.75 -18.95 7.43
CA PHE A 453 17.27 -17.73 8.05
C PHE A 453 16.00 -17.98 8.87
N LYS A 454 15.95 -17.39 10.07
CA LYS A 454 14.80 -17.46 10.96
C LYS A 454 13.93 -16.22 10.79
N GLU A 455 13.24 -16.12 9.65
CA GLU A 455 12.34 -15.03 9.32
C GLU A 455 10.96 -15.60 8.91
N ARG A 456 9.90 -15.08 9.53
CA ARG A 456 8.52 -15.46 9.15
C ARG A 456 8.15 -14.87 7.81
N PHE A 457 8.67 -13.67 7.50
CA PHE A 457 8.37 -12.91 6.31
C PHE A 457 9.67 -12.61 5.55
N SER A 458 9.66 -12.73 4.23
CA SER A 458 10.78 -12.28 3.40
C SER A 458 10.88 -10.75 3.40
N ASN A 459 9.80 -10.06 3.08
CA ASN A 459 9.66 -8.61 3.22
C ASN A 459 8.60 -8.30 4.28
N LYS A 460 8.76 -7.19 5.01
CA LYS A 460 7.99 -6.89 6.21
C LYS A 460 7.26 -5.54 6.14
N THR A 461 7.83 -4.59 5.41
CA THR A 461 7.35 -3.21 5.39
C THR A 461 7.19 -2.69 3.96
N ALA A 462 6.18 -1.83 3.75
CA ALA A 462 5.98 -1.10 2.51
C ALA A 462 5.10 0.14 2.78
N ILE A 463 5.41 1.27 2.17
CA ILE A 463 4.65 2.49 2.37
C ILE A 463 3.64 2.67 1.25
N ALA A 464 2.42 2.20 1.50
CA ALA A 464 1.30 2.36 0.59
C ALA A 464 0.75 3.80 0.57
N PRO A 465 0.09 4.23 -0.51
CA PRO A 465 -0.50 5.57 -0.62
C PRO A 465 -1.58 5.89 0.41
N THR A 466 -2.30 4.92 0.93
CA THR A 466 -3.36 5.02 1.96
C THR A 466 -4.48 6.02 1.66
N ALA A 467 -4.76 6.31 0.39
CA ALA A 467 -5.68 7.36 -0.04
C ALA A 467 -7.09 7.28 0.58
N SER A 468 -7.64 6.07 0.76
CA SER A 468 -8.97 5.88 1.37
C SER A 468 -8.89 5.68 2.88
N ILE A 469 -7.95 4.87 3.36
CA ILE A 469 -7.88 4.52 4.78
C ILE A 469 -7.39 5.69 5.65
N SER A 470 -6.63 6.65 5.11
CA SER A 470 -6.27 7.87 5.82
C SER A 470 -7.50 8.77 6.11
N ILE A 471 -8.48 8.79 5.21
CA ILE A 471 -9.77 9.47 5.42
C ILE A 471 -10.52 8.83 6.59
N ILE A 472 -10.58 7.49 6.63
CA ILE A 472 -11.21 6.71 7.71
C ILE A 472 -10.47 6.94 9.03
N CYS A 473 -9.14 7.03 8.99
CA CYS A 473 -8.29 7.29 10.16
C CYS A 473 -8.31 8.77 10.61
N GLY A 474 -9.51 9.37 10.68
CA GLY A 474 -9.71 10.72 11.20
C GLY A 474 -9.21 11.82 10.27
N GLY A 475 -9.10 11.56 8.95
CA GLY A 475 -8.62 12.52 7.97
C GLY A 475 -7.13 12.87 8.16
N THR A 476 -6.32 11.89 8.53
CA THR A 476 -4.86 12.05 8.63
C THR A 476 -4.21 12.18 7.25
N SER A 477 -2.97 12.65 7.17
CA SER A 477 -2.25 12.74 5.88
C SER A 477 -1.98 11.35 5.29
N PRO A 478 -2.08 11.16 3.96
CA PRO A 478 -1.86 9.86 3.35
C PRO A 478 -0.36 9.49 3.37
N GLY A 479 -0.06 8.23 3.70
CA GLY A 479 1.31 7.70 3.68
C GLY A 479 2.31 8.58 4.42
N VAL A 480 3.39 8.90 3.73
CA VAL A 480 4.44 9.85 4.16
C VAL A 480 4.38 11.17 3.40
N GLU A 481 3.32 11.39 2.65
CA GLU A 481 3.17 12.52 1.76
C GLU A 481 2.75 13.79 2.52
N PRO A 482 3.19 14.98 2.08
CA PRO A 482 2.61 16.23 2.55
C PRO A 482 1.18 16.40 2.03
N ILE A 483 0.36 17.10 2.80
CA ILE A 483 -1.01 17.43 2.35
C ILE A 483 -0.98 18.35 1.13
N ALA A 484 -1.91 18.12 0.22
CA ALA A 484 -2.03 18.94 -1.00
C ALA A 484 -2.63 20.32 -0.73
N ALA A 485 -3.50 20.46 0.29
CA ALA A 485 -4.16 21.71 0.65
C ALA A 485 -4.64 21.67 2.09
N ASN A 486 -4.66 22.83 2.79
CA ASN A 486 -5.20 22.95 4.14
C ASN A 486 -6.73 23.07 4.16
N SER A 487 -7.34 23.44 3.03
CA SER A 487 -8.80 23.48 2.85
C SER A 487 -9.16 23.14 1.42
N TYR A 488 -10.10 22.20 1.24
CA TYR A 488 -10.61 21.81 -0.07
C TYR A 488 -11.97 21.15 0.04
N THR A 489 -12.69 21.12 -1.08
CA THR A 489 -13.96 20.39 -1.19
C THR A 489 -13.72 19.05 -1.88
N HIS A 490 -14.04 17.97 -1.20
CA HIS A 490 -14.01 16.61 -1.77
C HIS A 490 -15.43 16.22 -2.20
N LYS A 491 -15.57 15.87 -3.47
CA LYS A 491 -16.85 15.39 -4.04
C LYS A 491 -16.85 13.88 -4.14
N THR A 492 -17.87 13.27 -3.57
CA THR A 492 -18.14 11.82 -3.64
C THR A 492 -19.55 11.60 -4.23
N LEU A 493 -19.89 10.34 -4.48
CA LEU A 493 -21.25 9.97 -4.87
C LEU A 493 -22.27 10.31 -3.74
N SER A 494 -21.83 10.28 -2.49
CA SER A 494 -22.66 10.55 -1.30
C SER A 494 -22.78 12.04 -0.97
N GLY A 495 -22.05 12.93 -1.66
CA GLY A 495 -22.11 14.37 -1.40
C GLY A 495 -20.78 15.10 -1.52
N SER A 496 -20.77 16.35 -1.07
CA SER A 496 -19.57 17.20 -1.03
C SER A 496 -19.16 17.45 0.41
N PHE A 497 -17.89 17.21 0.72
CA PHE A 497 -17.31 17.37 2.05
C PHE A 497 -16.28 18.49 2.04
N ASN A 498 -16.45 19.48 2.90
CA ASN A 498 -15.45 20.52 3.11
C ASN A 498 -14.42 20.02 4.13
N VAL A 499 -13.26 19.69 3.64
CA VAL A 499 -12.14 19.21 4.47
C VAL A 499 -11.30 20.41 4.89
N ARG A 500 -11.07 20.55 6.20
CA ARG A 500 -10.24 21.58 6.82
C ARG A 500 -9.16 20.91 7.66
N ASN A 501 -7.93 21.37 7.52
CA ASN A 501 -6.81 20.85 8.32
C ASN A 501 -7.08 21.08 9.82
N LYS A 502 -7.17 20.01 10.59
CA LYS A 502 -7.55 20.05 12.00
C LYS A 502 -6.52 20.75 12.89
N TYR A 503 -5.23 20.68 12.58
CA TYR A 503 -4.18 21.34 13.36
C TYR A 503 -4.08 22.82 13.06
N LEU A 504 -4.27 23.20 11.80
CA LEU A 504 -4.45 24.61 11.45
C LEU A 504 -5.70 25.18 12.11
N ARG A 505 -6.80 24.43 12.13
CA ARG A 505 -8.04 24.84 12.81
C ARG A 505 -7.79 25.12 14.29
N GLN A 506 -7.10 24.20 14.98
CA GLN A 506 -6.76 24.39 16.40
C GLN A 506 -5.91 25.65 16.64
N LEU A 507 -4.98 25.96 15.71
CA LEU A 507 -4.21 27.20 15.76
C LEU A 507 -5.10 28.43 15.57
N LEU A 508 -5.95 28.41 14.55
CA LEU A 508 -6.88 29.50 14.24
C LEU A 508 -7.89 29.75 15.37
N GLU A 509 -8.41 28.68 16.01
CA GLU A 509 -9.27 28.76 17.19
C GLU A 509 -8.57 29.48 18.34
N LYS A 510 -7.31 29.14 18.65
CA LYS A 510 -6.52 29.79 19.69
C LYS A 510 -6.29 31.28 19.42
N GLN A 511 -6.20 31.67 18.16
CA GLN A 511 -6.00 33.06 17.73
C GLN A 511 -7.33 33.81 17.50
N GLY A 512 -8.49 33.17 17.68
CA GLY A 512 -9.80 33.74 17.40
C GLY A 512 -10.05 34.02 15.91
N LYS A 513 -9.39 33.24 15.02
CA LYS A 513 -9.43 33.38 13.56
C LYS A 513 -10.08 32.18 12.84
N ASP A 514 -10.67 31.22 13.57
CA ASP A 514 -11.42 30.09 12.98
C ASP A 514 -12.80 30.57 12.49
N THR A 515 -12.80 31.26 11.36
CA THR A 515 -14.00 31.81 10.73
C THR A 515 -14.15 31.29 9.30
N ASP A 516 -15.41 31.23 8.81
CA ASP A 516 -15.68 30.82 7.43
C ASP A 516 -15.01 31.73 6.41
N GLU A 517 -14.85 33.02 6.73
CA GLU A 517 -14.11 33.97 5.88
C GLU A 517 -12.64 33.56 5.76
N THR A 518 -11.97 33.25 6.86
CA THR A 518 -10.57 32.78 6.86
C THR A 518 -10.43 31.51 6.01
N TRP A 519 -11.31 30.52 6.20
CA TRP A 519 -11.27 29.27 5.43
C TRP A 519 -11.59 29.49 3.95
N SER A 520 -12.47 30.43 3.62
CA SER A 520 -12.76 30.79 2.23
C SER A 520 -11.52 31.38 1.54
N THR A 521 -10.76 32.25 2.21
CA THR A 521 -9.51 32.77 1.64
C THR A 521 -8.45 31.70 1.46
N ILE A 522 -8.31 30.76 2.40
CA ILE A 522 -7.40 29.61 2.27
C ILE A 522 -7.79 28.77 1.05
N THR A 523 -9.07 28.45 0.89
CA THR A 523 -9.56 27.66 -0.26
C THR A 523 -9.31 28.39 -1.59
N THR A 524 -9.55 29.69 -1.65
CA THR A 524 -9.31 30.52 -2.85
C THR A 524 -7.82 30.58 -3.20
N ASN A 525 -6.94 30.54 -2.20
CA ASN A 525 -5.48 30.48 -2.37
C ASN A 525 -4.96 29.04 -2.46
N GLN A 526 -5.71 28.12 -3.06
CA GLN A 526 -5.33 26.73 -3.31
C GLN A 526 -4.92 25.94 -2.05
N GLY A 527 -5.51 26.31 -0.90
CA GLY A 527 -5.22 25.69 0.37
C GLY A 527 -3.96 26.19 1.08
N SER A 528 -3.27 27.20 0.54
CA SER A 528 -2.12 27.85 1.14
C SER A 528 -2.52 28.80 2.27
N VAL A 529 -1.64 28.96 3.26
CA VAL A 529 -1.77 29.92 4.36
C VAL A 529 -0.80 31.11 4.21
N SER A 530 -0.03 31.19 3.13
CA SER A 530 1.03 32.16 2.92
C SER A 530 0.55 33.62 2.98
N HIS A 531 -0.70 33.87 2.58
CA HIS A 531 -1.34 35.20 2.54
C HIS A 531 -1.90 35.67 3.89
N LEU A 532 -1.91 34.80 4.91
CA LEU A 532 -2.49 35.15 6.23
C LEU A 532 -1.48 35.95 7.07
N ASP A 533 -1.60 37.27 7.09
CA ASP A 533 -0.64 38.17 7.76
C ASP A 533 -0.59 38.01 9.28
N PHE A 534 -1.63 37.45 9.89
CA PHE A 534 -1.68 37.21 11.34
C PHE A 534 -0.93 35.95 11.77
N LEU A 535 -0.49 35.10 10.85
CA LEU A 535 0.37 33.94 11.15
C LEU A 535 1.84 34.35 11.07
N THR A 536 2.64 33.88 12.01
CA THR A 536 4.10 34.01 11.97
C THR A 536 4.69 33.18 10.82
N GLN A 537 5.91 33.48 10.42
CA GLN A 537 6.58 32.71 9.37
C GLN A 537 6.76 31.23 9.78
N GLU A 538 7.08 30.96 11.05
CA GLU A 538 7.23 29.60 11.58
C GLU A 538 5.90 28.81 11.49
N GLU A 539 4.78 29.45 11.82
CA GLU A 539 3.45 28.84 11.68
C GLU A 539 3.11 28.57 10.20
N LYS A 540 3.40 29.51 9.31
CA LYS A 540 3.22 29.31 7.85
C LYS A 540 4.05 28.14 7.34
N ASP A 541 5.28 27.99 7.77
CA ASP A 541 6.18 26.92 7.35
C ASP A 541 5.68 25.53 7.79
N VAL A 542 5.00 25.43 8.94
CA VAL A 542 4.35 24.18 9.40
C VAL A 542 3.21 23.75 8.49
N PHE A 543 2.45 24.72 7.96
CA PHE A 543 1.25 24.46 7.17
C PHE A 543 1.45 24.65 5.65
N LYS A 544 2.70 24.66 5.16
CA LYS A 544 2.98 24.58 3.73
C LYS A 544 2.31 23.36 3.10
N THR A 545 1.73 23.56 1.93
CA THR A 545 1.16 22.49 1.11
C THR A 545 2.25 21.78 0.30
N ALA A 546 1.95 20.61 -0.26
CA ALA A 546 2.88 19.87 -1.11
C ALA A 546 3.46 20.70 -2.26
N PHE A 547 2.69 21.67 -2.78
CA PHE A 547 3.10 22.53 -3.90
C PHE A 547 3.99 23.70 -3.48
N GLU A 548 4.06 24.01 -2.19
CA GLU A 548 4.89 25.08 -1.64
C GLU A 548 6.24 24.59 -1.12
N LEU A 549 6.38 23.26 -0.95
CA LEU A 549 7.59 22.63 -0.40
C LEU A 549 8.70 22.48 -1.46
N ASP A 550 9.94 22.70 -1.06
CA ASP A 550 11.10 22.25 -1.85
C ASP A 550 11.13 20.71 -1.88
N GLN A 551 10.93 20.15 -3.07
CA GLN A 551 10.84 18.69 -3.29
C GLN A 551 12.12 17.94 -2.90
N ARG A 552 13.26 18.60 -2.75
CA ARG A 552 14.50 17.99 -2.23
C ARG A 552 14.31 17.44 -0.83
N TRP A 553 13.51 18.10 0.02
CA TRP A 553 13.22 17.61 1.36
C TRP A 553 12.48 16.26 1.34
N LEU A 554 11.59 16.05 0.37
CA LEU A 554 10.90 14.76 0.21
C LEU A 554 11.87 13.67 -0.19
N VAL A 555 12.81 13.95 -1.09
CA VAL A 555 13.87 13.01 -1.51
C VAL A 555 14.79 12.70 -0.33
N ASP A 556 15.25 13.70 0.40
CA ASP A 556 16.10 13.56 1.58
C ASP A 556 15.44 12.72 2.66
N LEU A 557 14.19 13.05 3.03
CA LEU A 557 13.43 12.29 4.04
C LEU A 557 13.18 10.84 3.58
N SER A 558 13.01 10.62 2.27
CA SER A 558 12.89 9.28 1.71
C SER A 558 14.20 8.50 1.84
N ALA A 559 15.33 9.14 1.51
CA ALA A 559 16.66 8.54 1.67
C ALA A 559 16.96 8.20 3.14
N ASP A 560 16.62 9.11 4.07
CA ASP A 560 16.84 8.91 5.52
C ASP A 560 16.07 7.69 6.08
N ARG A 561 14.87 7.38 5.55
CA ARG A 561 14.09 6.22 6.02
C ARG A 561 14.33 4.92 5.25
N THR A 562 14.89 4.99 4.04
CA THR A 562 15.15 3.80 3.20
C THR A 562 15.85 2.65 3.94
N PRO A 563 16.87 2.87 4.80
CA PRO A 563 17.50 1.78 5.56
C PRO A 563 16.57 1.04 6.53
N HIS A 564 15.41 1.61 6.82
CA HIS A 564 14.43 1.10 7.78
C HIS A 564 13.17 0.51 7.10
N ILE A 565 13.17 0.43 5.77
CA ILE A 565 12.09 -0.17 4.97
C ILE A 565 12.66 -1.42 4.27
N SER A 566 11.97 -2.57 4.39
CA SER A 566 12.42 -3.84 3.80
C SER A 566 11.91 -4.07 2.39
#